data_eb18b43dc4cfca625e08b1deda29a721
#
_entry.id   eb18b43dc4cfca625e08b1deda29a721
#
_cell.length_a   1.000
_cell.length_b   1.000
_cell.length_c   1.000
_cell.angle_alpha   90.00
_cell.angle_beta   90.00
_cell.angle_gamma   90.00
#
_symmetry.space_group_name_H-M   'P 1'
#
loop_
_entity.id
_entity.type
_entity.pdbx_description
1 polymer ?
#
loop_
_entity_poly.entity_id
_entity_poly.type
_entity_poly.pdbx_seq_one_letter_code
_entity_poly.pdbx_strand_id
1 'polypeptide(L)'
;CIRDSTGIELAGALAEMRKFVLPQDYPDLNINEMRIILLDGSSRLLSAFSEESSKEVADYLKKRDVEIKLNQRVMGYENYQLALNDGTAIDTKNVFWVAGVKANSLQGLPADAYGPGNRLKVDTYNRLSQYPNIFAIGNTALMISEEYPKGHPQVVQPAIQQARNLIRNLQRAETGLPLQPFIYQNKGSMATIGRNHAVVELKKLRFGGFPAWAVWLFIHLMSIVGVKNRLFIFVDWMWSYFTYDPSLRIIIKPLKRE
;
A
#
# COMPACT_ATOMS: atom_id res chain seq x y z
N CYS A 1 1.93 -2.85 2.45
CA CYS A 1 0.62 -2.52 1.86
C CYS A 1 0.24 -3.57 0.85
N ILE A 2 -0.95 -4.11 0.97
CA ILE A 2 -1.58 -4.95 -0.02
C ILE A 2 -2.11 -3.98 -1.09
N ARG A 3 -2.08 -4.35 -2.36
CA ARG A 3 -2.36 -3.45 -3.50
C ARG A 3 -3.68 -2.69 -3.38
N ASP A 4 -4.67 -3.28 -2.76
CA ASP A 4 -6.01 -2.76 -2.56
C ASP A 4 -6.17 -1.88 -1.30
N SER A 5 -5.23 -1.92 -0.33
CA SER A 5 -5.34 -1.10 0.89
C SER A 5 -5.10 0.39 0.64
N THR A 6 -4.19 0.76 -0.26
CA THR A 6 -3.84 2.17 -0.50
C THR A 6 -5.03 3.00 -0.99
N GLY A 7 -5.87 2.44 -1.87
CA GLY A 7 -7.08 3.11 -2.33
C GLY A 7 -8.10 3.30 -1.20
N ILE A 8 -8.21 2.32 -0.33
CA ILE A 8 -9.09 2.35 0.84
C ILE A 8 -8.59 3.37 1.88
N GLU A 9 -7.30 3.36 2.19
CA GLU A 9 -6.66 4.32 3.08
C GLU A 9 -6.85 5.76 2.58
N LEU A 10 -6.64 5.97 1.28
CA LEU A 10 -6.85 7.28 0.65
C LEU A 10 -8.32 7.70 0.65
N ALA A 11 -9.25 6.79 0.32
CA ALA A 11 -10.67 7.08 0.35
C ALA A 11 -11.15 7.46 1.75
N GLY A 12 -10.65 6.77 2.78
CA GLY A 12 -10.91 7.11 4.18
C GLY A 12 -10.37 8.48 4.56
N ALA A 13 -9.12 8.79 4.19
CA ALA A 13 -8.49 10.08 4.44
C ALA A 13 -9.23 11.23 3.73
N LEU A 14 -9.65 11.04 2.46
CA LEU A 14 -10.44 12.03 1.71
C LEU A 14 -11.82 12.24 2.33
N ALA A 15 -12.47 11.19 2.83
CA ALA A 15 -13.75 11.29 3.51
C ALA A 15 -13.65 12.07 4.83
N GLU A 16 -12.56 11.88 5.57
CA GLU A 16 -12.28 12.66 6.78
C GLU A 16 -11.94 14.11 6.47
N MET A 17 -11.13 14.36 5.45
CA MET A 17 -10.81 15.69 4.95
C MET A 17 -12.09 16.44 4.57
N ARG A 18 -12.99 15.79 3.80
CA ARG A 18 -14.30 16.37 3.43
C ARG A 18 -15.13 16.75 4.65
N LYS A 19 -15.13 15.90 5.68
CA LYS A 19 -15.98 16.09 6.86
C LYS A 19 -15.43 17.09 7.88
N PHE A 20 -14.09 17.09 8.11
CA PHE A 20 -13.52 17.79 9.26
C PHE A 20 -12.58 18.93 8.87
N VAL A 21 -11.93 18.88 7.71
CA VAL A 21 -10.92 19.86 7.31
C VAL A 21 -11.52 20.91 6.37
N LEU A 22 -12.13 20.48 5.28
CA LEU A 22 -12.65 21.40 4.25
C LEU A 22 -13.66 22.41 4.78
N PRO A 23 -14.61 22.08 5.68
CA PRO A 23 -15.52 23.07 6.23
C PRO A 23 -14.85 24.16 7.06
N GLN A 24 -13.71 23.86 7.68
CA GLN A 24 -12.96 24.83 8.48
C GLN A 24 -12.08 25.73 7.58
N ASP A 25 -11.46 25.15 6.57
CA ASP A 25 -10.52 25.86 5.70
C ASP A 25 -11.22 26.63 4.57
N TYR A 26 -12.38 26.14 4.15
CA TYR A 26 -13.16 26.67 3.03
C TYR A 26 -14.65 26.70 3.37
N PRO A 27 -15.09 27.61 4.26
CA PRO A 27 -16.48 27.64 4.73
C PRO A 27 -17.51 27.89 3.62
N ASP A 28 -17.10 28.58 2.54
CA ASP A 28 -17.98 28.89 1.40
C ASP A 28 -18.08 27.73 0.40
N LEU A 29 -17.30 26.66 0.59
CA LEU A 29 -17.31 25.51 -0.32
C LEU A 29 -18.53 24.62 -0.04
N ASN A 30 -19.31 24.32 -1.07
CA ASN A 30 -20.36 23.30 -0.96
C ASN A 30 -19.73 21.88 -0.95
N ILE A 31 -19.39 21.41 0.23
CA ILE A 31 -18.76 20.10 0.43
C ILE A 31 -19.59 18.92 -0.05
N ASN A 32 -20.92 19.08 -0.21
CA ASN A 32 -21.83 18.04 -0.70
C ASN A 32 -21.60 17.74 -2.20
N GLU A 33 -20.98 18.64 -2.94
CA GLU A 33 -20.59 18.41 -4.33
C GLU A 33 -19.37 17.49 -4.47
N MET A 34 -18.59 17.35 -3.39
CA MET A 34 -17.41 16.47 -3.40
C MET A 34 -17.85 15.01 -3.24
N ARG A 35 -17.91 14.31 -4.35
CA ARG A 35 -18.12 12.85 -4.38
C ARG A 35 -16.77 12.13 -4.28
N ILE A 36 -16.72 11.07 -3.48
CA ILE A 36 -15.56 10.19 -3.36
C ILE A 36 -15.99 8.83 -3.87
N ILE A 37 -15.37 8.38 -4.96
CA ILE A 37 -15.71 7.12 -5.61
C ILE A 37 -14.49 6.20 -5.55
N LEU A 38 -14.63 5.06 -4.90
CA LEU A 38 -13.61 4.02 -4.83
C LEU A 38 -13.93 2.92 -5.83
N LEU A 39 -13.06 2.75 -6.81
CA LEU A 39 -13.17 1.70 -7.83
C LEU A 39 -12.23 0.55 -7.51
N ASP A 40 -12.72 -0.68 -7.55
CA ASP A 40 -11.92 -1.88 -7.39
C ASP A 40 -12.31 -2.93 -8.46
N GLY A 41 -11.30 -3.54 -9.08
CA GLY A 41 -11.48 -4.61 -10.06
C GLY A 41 -11.88 -5.96 -9.45
N SER A 42 -11.82 -6.08 -8.13
CA SER A 42 -12.18 -7.28 -7.37
C SER A 42 -13.66 -7.27 -7.00
N SER A 43 -14.19 -8.43 -6.63
CA SER A 43 -15.57 -8.59 -6.14
C SER A 43 -15.77 -8.08 -4.71
N ARG A 44 -14.70 -7.78 -3.99
CA ARG A 44 -14.72 -7.22 -2.62
C ARG A 44 -13.48 -6.39 -2.35
N LEU A 45 -13.59 -5.43 -1.43
CA LEU A 45 -12.45 -4.66 -0.93
C LEU A 45 -11.51 -5.55 -0.12
N LEU A 46 -10.23 -5.21 -0.05
CA LEU A 46 -9.22 -5.98 0.70
C LEU A 46 -9.28 -7.48 0.38
N SER A 47 -9.18 -7.83 -0.90
CA SER A 47 -9.35 -9.21 -1.37
C SER A 47 -8.41 -10.21 -0.70
N ALA A 48 -7.29 -9.74 -0.15
CA ALA A 48 -6.33 -10.56 0.60
C ALA A 48 -6.63 -10.71 2.10
N PHE A 49 -7.66 -10.04 2.61
CA PHE A 49 -8.15 -10.19 3.97
C PHE A 49 -9.39 -11.09 4.02
N SER A 50 -9.88 -11.40 5.21
CA SER A 50 -11.12 -12.14 5.41
C SER A 50 -12.34 -11.39 4.87
N GLU A 51 -13.45 -12.09 4.67
CA GLU A 51 -14.71 -11.48 4.24
C GLU A 51 -15.27 -10.52 5.30
N GLU A 52 -15.09 -10.87 6.57
CA GLU A 52 -15.51 -10.03 7.69
C GLU A 52 -14.77 -8.69 7.69
N SER A 53 -13.45 -8.68 7.51
CA SER A 53 -12.67 -7.45 7.41
C SER A 53 -13.06 -6.64 6.18
N SER A 54 -13.27 -7.31 5.05
CA SER A 54 -13.76 -6.68 3.81
C SER A 54 -15.09 -5.97 4.01
N LYS A 55 -16.05 -6.64 4.67
CA LYS A 55 -17.36 -6.08 4.98
C LYS A 55 -17.27 -4.91 5.96
N GLU A 56 -16.49 -5.06 7.04
CA GLU A 56 -16.28 -3.99 8.04
C GLU A 56 -15.75 -2.72 7.38
N VAL A 57 -14.76 -2.85 6.48
CA VAL A 57 -14.19 -1.74 5.72
C VAL A 57 -15.20 -1.11 4.78
N ALA A 58 -15.96 -1.90 4.04
CA ALA A 58 -16.98 -1.40 3.13
C ALA A 58 -18.08 -0.63 3.89
N ASP A 59 -18.53 -1.15 5.01
CA ASP A 59 -19.55 -0.52 5.84
C ASP A 59 -19.05 0.80 6.46
N TYR A 60 -17.77 0.82 6.88
CA TYR A 60 -17.14 2.03 7.41
C TYR A 60 -17.04 3.16 6.37
N LEU A 61 -16.63 2.83 5.14
CA LEU A 61 -16.51 3.80 4.04
C LEU A 61 -17.89 4.29 3.58
N LYS A 62 -18.87 3.39 3.44
CA LYS A 62 -20.25 3.77 3.10
C LYS A 62 -20.88 4.73 4.10
N LYS A 63 -20.66 4.51 5.40
CA LYS A 63 -21.12 5.44 6.47
C LYS A 63 -20.48 6.82 6.39
N ARG A 64 -19.46 6.99 5.55
CA ARG A 64 -18.79 8.27 5.26
C ARG A 64 -19.05 8.77 3.85
N ASP A 65 -20.11 8.29 3.24
CA ASP A 65 -20.56 8.66 1.89
C ASP A 65 -19.48 8.43 0.82
N VAL A 66 -18.69 7.37 0.94
CA VAL A 66 -17.81 6.88 -0.12
C VAL A 66 -18.60 5.92 -0.99
N GLU A 67 -18.71 6.24 -2.26
CA GLU A 67 -19.30 5.35 -3.27
C GLU A 67 -18.31 4.24 -3.61
N ILE A 68 -18.70 2.98 -3.44
CA ILE A 68 -17.87 1.81 -3.73
C ILE A 68 -18.41 1.12 -4.96
N LYS A 69 -17.57 0.99 -5.99
CA LYS A 69 -17.87 0.27 -7.24
C LYS A 69 -16.88 -0.89 -7.39
N LEU A 70 -17.37 -2.10 -7.18
CA LEU A 70 -16.62 -3.36 -7.29
C LEU A 70 -16.77 -3.95 -8.71
N ASN A 71 -15.87 -4.86 -9.07
CA ASN A 71 -15.79 -5.47 -10.41
C ASN A 71 -15.64 -4.43 -11.53
N GLN A 72 -15.13 -3.25 -11.21
CA GLN A 72 -14.96 -2.16 -12.16
C GLN A 72 -13.50 -1.96 -12.52
N ARG A 73 -13.24 -1.90 -13.84
CA ARG A 73 -11.92 -1.59 -14.39
C ARG A 73 -11.98 -0.30 -15.19
N VAL A 74 -11.01 0.54 -14.96
CA VAL A 74 -10.83 1.75 -15.75
C VAL A 74 -10.23 1.35 -17.10
N MET A 75 -10.90 1.76 -18.18
CA MET A 75 -10.50 1.50 -19.56
C MET A 75 -9.72 2.68 -20.15
N GLY A 76 -9.98 3.89 -19.69
CA GLY A 76 -9.31 5.12 -20.13
C GLY A 76 -9.76 6.33 -19.34
N TYR A 77 -9.01 7.43 -19.50
CA TYR A 77 -9.36 8.73 -18.92
C TYR A 77 -9.00 9.83 -19.92
N GLU A 78 -10.00 10.46 -20.47
CA GLU A 78 -9.86 11.53 -21.44
C GLU A 78 -10.92 12.62 -21.20
N ASN A 79 -10.58 13.88 -21.44
CA ASN A 79 -11.52 15.00 -21.33
C ASN A 79 -12.33 15.02 -20.02
N TYR A 80 -11.68 14.70 -18.89
CA TYR A 80 -12.30 14.60 -17.57
C TYR A 80 -13.35 13.47 -17.44
N GLN A 81 -13.41 12.54 -18.38
CA GLN A 81 -14.25 11.36 -18.35
C GLN A 81 -13.43 10.10 -18.11
N LEU A 82 -13.78 9.37 -17.06
CA LEU A 82 -13.20 8.09 -16.70
C LEU A 82 -14.10 6.97 -17.23
N ALA A 83 -13.67 6.31 -18.29
CA ALA A 83 -14.41 5.20 -18.90
C ALA A 83 -14.21 3.90 -18.12
N LEU A 84 -15.30 3.16 -17.89
CA LEU A 84 -15.32 1.88 -17.18
C LEU A 84 -15.60 0.71 -18.14
N ASN A 85 -15.28 -0.51 -17.68
CA ASN A 85 -15.44 -1.74 -18.46
C ASN A 85 -16.91 -2.14 -18.72
N ASP A 86 -17.86 -1.56 -18.00
CA ASP A 86 -19.30 -1.78 -18.21
C ASP A 86 -19.92 -0.79 -19.22
N GLY A 87 -19.09 0.04 -19.86
CA GLY A 87 -19.51 1.06 -20.82
C GLY A 87 -19.98 2.37 -20.19
N THR A 88 -20.00 2.46 -18.86
CA THR A 88 -20.32 3.73 -18.17
C THR A 88 -19.11 4.64 -18.07
N ALA A 89 -19.35 5.94 -17.89
CA ALA A 89 -18.30 6.93 -17.63
C ALA A 89 -18.59 7.71 -16.36
N ILE A 90 -17.52 8.18 -15.71
CA ILE A 90 -17.58 9.05 -14.55
C ILE A 90 -16.91 10.36 -14.89
N ASP A 91 -17.65 11.48 -14.78
CA ASP A 91 -17.10 12.81 -14.93
C ASP A 91 -16.32 13.18 -13.67
N THR A 92 -15.02 13.44 -13.82
CA THR A 92 -14.16 13.83 -12.70
C THR A 92 -12.93 14.57 -13.18
N LYS A 93 -12.49 15.57 -12.43
CA LYS A 93 -11.22 16.26 -12.64
C LYS A 93 -10.05 15.64 -11.88
N ASN A 94 -10.34 14.81 -10.86
CA ASN A 94 -9.32 14.25 -9.99
C ASN A 94 -9.36 12.72 -10.04
N VAL A 95 -8.28 12.12 -10.52
CA VAL A 95 -8.10 10.66 -10.54
C VAL A 95 -6.84 10.31 -9.77
N PHE A 96 -7.00 9.49 -8.73
CA PHE A 96 -5.91 8.93 -7.95
C PHE A 96 -5.67 7.48 -8.37
N TRP A 97 -4.62 7.24 -9.14
CA TRP A 97 -4.28 5.92 -9.62
C TRP A 97 -3.42 5.17 -8.62
N VAL A 98 -4.03 4.28 -7.85
CA VAL A 98 -3.37 3.49 -6.79
C VAL A 98 -3.47 1.98 -7.05
N ALA A 99 -3.62 1.57 -8.30
CA ALA A 99 -3.87 0.19 -8.72
C ALA A 99 -2.63 -0.74 -8.66
N GLY A 100 -1.69 -0.45 -7.76
CA GLY A 100 -0.51 -1.26 -7.50
C GLY A 100 0.77 -0.72 -8.11
N VAL A 101 1.84 -1.50 -7.99
CA VAL A 101 3.19 -1.13 -8.41
C VAL A 101 3.73 -2.10 -9.45
N LYS A 102 4.55 -1.60 -10.35
CA LYS A 102 5.32 -2.35 -11.34
C LYS A 102 6.80 -2.06 -11.12
N ALA A 103 7.65 -3.06 -11.19
CA ALA A 103 9.09 -2.85 -11.10
C ALA A 103 9.62 -2.12 -12.34
N ASN A 104 10.60 -1.27 -12.16
CA ASN A 104 11.33 -0.69 -13.28
C ASN A 104 12.22 -1.75 -13.93
N SER A 105 12.23 -1.79 -15.25
CA SER A 105 13.18 -2.62 -15.99
C SER A 105 14.59 -2.01 -15.91
N LEU A 106 15.58 -2.86 -15.73
CA LEU A 106 16.99 -2.49 -15.81
C LEU A 106 17.49 -2.73 -17.23
N GLN A 107 18.27 -1.80 -17.77
CA GLN A 107 18.90 -1.99 -19.08
C GLN A 107 20.04 -3.02 -18.97
N GLY A 108 20.27 -3.78 -20.04
CA GLY A 108 21.35 -4.75 -20.10
C GLY A 108 21.02 -6.17 -19.61
N LEU A 109 19.78 -6.38 -19.13
CA LEU A 109 19.30 -7.73 -18.81
C LEU A 109 18.36 -8.25 -19.91
N PRO A 110 18.41 -9.54 -20.26
CA PRO A 110 17.57 -10.12 -21.30
C PRO A 110 16.10 -10.18 -20.84
N ALA A 111 15.19 -10.18 -21.82
CA ALA A 111 13.75 -10.13 -21.55
C ALA A 111 13.24 -11.34 -20.74
N ASP A 112 13.85 -12.50 -20.88
CA ASP A 112 13.50 -13.73 -20.15
C ASP A 112 13.90 -13.70 -18.66
N ALA A 113 14.79 -12.76 -18.26
CA ALA A 113 15.09 -12.50 -16.85
C ALA A 113 13.89 -11.90 -16.08
N TYR A 114 12.90 -11.38 -16.80
CA TYR A 114 11.74 -10.74 -16.21
C TYR A 114 10.51 -11.65 -16.20
N GLY A 115 9.66 -11.45 -15.23
CA GLY A 115 8.35 -12.04 -15.10
C GLY A 115 7.24 -10.98 -14.95
N PRO A 116 6.04 -11.39 -14.53
CA PRO A 116 4.92 -10.48 -14.34
C PRO A 116 5.28 -9.24 -13.52
N GLY A 117 4.85 -8.08 -13.98
CA GLY A 117 5.12 -6.79 -13.32
C GLY A 117 6.57 -6.31 -13.45
N ASN A 118 7.31 -6.75 -14.48
CA ASN A 118 8.73 -6.46 -14.70
C ASN A 118 9.64 -6.88 -13.54
N ARG A 119 9.23 -7.88 -12.77
CA ARG A 119 10.02 -8.38 -11.65
C ARG A 119 11.09 -9.33 -12.16
N LEU A 120 12.30 -9.22 -11.63
CA LEU A 120 13.42 -10.10 -11.93
C LEU A 120 13.19 -11.48 -11.29
N LYS A 121 13.28 -12.53 -12.10
CA LYS A 121 13.18 -13.93 -11.63
C LYS A 121 14.42 -14.27 -10.82
N VAL A 122 14.24 -14.66 -9.57
CA VAL A 122 15.32 -15.02 -8.66
C VAL A 122 15.11 -16.39 -8.04
N ASP A 123 16.24 -17.03 -7.70
CA ASP A 123 16.26 -18.27 -6.91
C ASP A 123 15.93 -18.00 -5.42
N THR A 124 15.93 -19.05 -4.61
CA THR A 124 15.69 -18.97 -3.16
C THR A 124 16.77 -18.22 -2.37
N TYR A 125 17.89 -17.87 -3.02
CA TYR A 125 18.97 -17.06 -2.46
C TYR A 125 18.95 -15.61 -2.96
N ASN A 126 17.86 -15.21 -3.64
CA ASN A 126 17.70 -13.91 -4.27
C ASN A 126 18.63 -13.63 -5.46
N ARG A 127 19.26 -14.65 -6.07
CA ARG A 127 20.15 -14.51 -7.23
C ARG A 127 19.37 -14.64 -8.52
N LEU A 128 19.78 -13.91 -9.55
CA LEU A 128 19.29 -14.13 -10.91
C LEU A 128 19.87 -15.44 -11.46
N SER A 129 19.03 -16.29 -12.04
CA SER A 129 19.42 -17.64 -12.48
C SER A 129 20.59 -17.64 -13.46
N GLN A 130 20.69 -16.64 -14.35
CA GLN A 130 21.74 -16.53 -15.35
C GLN A 130 22.94 -15.68 -14.90
N TYR A 131 22.82 -14.97 -13.78
CA TYR A 131 23.81 -14.03 -13.27
C TYR A 131 24.02 -14.23 -11.76
N PRO A 132 24.89 -15.15 -11.37
CA PRO A 132 25.04 -15.56 -9.96
C PRO A 132 25.57 -14.45 -9.03
N ASN A 133 26.12 -13.39 -9.59
CA ASN A 133 26.62 -12.20 -8.90
C ASN A 133 25.60 -11.04 -8.88
N ILE A 134 24.42 -11.21 -9.48
CA ILE A 134 23.35 -10.21 -9.45
C ILE A 134 22.21 -10.71 -8.55
N PHE A 135 21.82 -9.86 -7.61
CA PHE A 135 20.77 -10.16 -6.65
C PHE A 135 19.62 -9.14 -6.79
N ALA A 136 18.38 -9.61 -6.62
CA ALA A 136 17.22 -8.74 -6.53
C ALA A 136 16.40 -9.10 -5.28
N ILE A 137 15.89 -8.07 -4.60
CA ILE A 137 15.09 -8.19 -3.38
C ILE A 137 13.85 -7.28 -3.43
N GLY A 138 12.87 -7.55 -2.60
CA GLY A 138 11.67 -6.72 -2.45
C GLY A 138 10.79 -6.70 -3.70
N ASN A 139 10.24 -5.53 -4.01
CA ASN A 139 9.27 -5.37 -5.10
C ASN A 139 9.83 -5.66 -6.49
N THR A 140 11.13 -5.64 -6.66
CA THR A 140 11.80 -5.94 -7.93
C THR A 140 12.07 -7.43 -8.12
N ALA A 141 12.04 -8.24 -7.07
CA ALA A 141 12.30 -9.67 -7.11
C ALA A 141 11.02 -10.48 -7.33
N LEU A 142 11.06 -11.46 -8.22
CA LEU A 142 10.05 -12.49 -8.40
C LEU A 142 10.65 -13.84 -7.94
N MET A 143 10.47 -14.14 -6.67
CA MET A 143 10.79 -15.44 -6.11
C MET A 143 9.52 -16.28 -6.06
N ILE A 144 9.49 -17.36 -6.80
CA ILE A 144 8.36 -18.30 -6.84
C ILE A 144 8.68 -19.45 -5.87
N SER A 145 7.71 -19.84 -5.07
CA SER A 145 7.76 -20.99 -4.20
C SER A 145 6.42 -21.75 -4.23
N GLU A 146 6.36 -22.92 -3.65
CA GLU A 146 5.14 -23.71 -3.59
C GLU A 146 4.00 -22.94 -2.87
N GLU A 147 4.31 -22.27 -1.77
CA GLU A 147 3.35 -21.43 -1.02
C GLU A 147 3.01 -20.13 -1.77
N TYR A 148 3.91 -19.62 -2.62
CA TYR A 148 3.72 -18.37 -3.37
C TYR A 148 3.97 -18.57 -4.88
N PRO A 149 3.07 -19.26 -5.60
CA PRO A 149 3.28 -19.62 -7.01
C PRO A 149 3.26 -18.39 -7.96
N LYS A 150 2.72 -17.25 -7.50
CA LYS A 150 2.76 -15.97 -8.21
C LYS A 150 3.86 -15.03 -7.69
N GLY A 151 4.78 -15.56 -6.86
CA GLY A 151 5.79 -14.82 -6.15
C GLY A 151 5.26 -14.12 -4.89
N HIS A 152 6.19 -13.76 -3.99
CA HIS A 152 5.85 -13.06 -2.75
C HIS A 152 5.10 -11.76 -3.01
N PRO A 153 4.22 -11.33 -2.09
CA PRO A 153 3.50 -10.06 -2.20
C PRO A 153 4.49 -8.87 -2.22
N GLN A 154 4.15 -7.85 -3.02
CA GLN A 154 4.97 -6.64 -3.15
C GLN A 154 4.70 -5.68 -1.98
N VAL A 155 5.10 -6.07 -0.79
CA VAL A 155 4.93 -5.33 0.47
C VAL A 155 6.26 -5.27 1.22
N VAL A 156 6.32 -4.43 2.24
CA VAL A 156 7.54 -4.17 3.02
C VAL A 156 8.08 -5.43 3.72
N GLN A 157 7.22 -6.31 4.20
CA GLN A 157 7.65 -7.49 4.99
C GLN A 157 8.59 -8.44 4.22
N PRO A 158 8.26 -8.93 3.01
CA PRO A 158 9.20 -9.75 2.24
C PRO A 158 10.51 -9.01 1.93
N ALA A 159 10.43 -7.71 1.57
CA ALA A 159 11.60 -6.92 1.23
C ALA A 159 12.63 -6.86 2.38
N ILE A 160 12.17 -6.55 3.60
CA ILE A 160 13.05 -6.51 4.78
C ILE A 160 13.62 -7.89 5.10
N GLN A 161 12.80 -8.95 5.01
CA GLN A 161 13.23 -10.30 5.31
C GLN A 161 14.22 -10.82 4.27
N GLN A 162 14.01 -10.54 2.99
CA GLN A 162 14.94 -10.86 1.90
C GLN A 162 16.27 -10.14 2.08
N ALA A 163 16.25 -8.84 2.40
CA ALA A 163 17.47 -8.07 2.65
C ALA A 163 18.29 -8.66 3.80
N ARG A 164 17.64 -9.03 4.90
CA ARG A 164 18.32 -9.66 6.04
C ARG A 164 18.89 -11.04 5.70
N ASN A 165 18.16 -11.84 4.94
CA ASN A 165 18.63 -13.15 4.49
C ASN A 165 19.82 -12.99 3.53
N LEU A 166 19.74 -12.07 2.58
CA LEU A 166 20.82 -11.80 1.63
C LEU A 166 22.11 -11.36 2.33
N ILE A 167 22.04 -10.41 3.27
CA ILE A 167 23.21 -9.96 4.04
C ILE A 167 23.86 -11.12 4.78
N ARG A 168 23.08 -11.98 5.45
CA ARG A 168 23.60 -13.17 6.12
C ARG A 168 24.26 -14.13 5.13
N ASN A 169 23.66 -14.32 3.96
CA ASN A 169 24.23 -15.20 2.93
C ASN A 169 25.52 -14.66 2.34
N LEU A 170 25.65 -13.36 2.15
CA LEU A 170 26.92 -12.75 1.72
C LEU A 170 28.02 -12.98 2.76
N GLN A 171 27.74 -12.76 4.04
CA GLN A 171 28.68 -13.05 5.13
C GLN A 171 29.05 -14.55 5.22
N ARG A 172 28.08 -15.44 5.00
CA ARG A 172 28.33 -16.89 4.95
C ARG A 172 29.22 -17.29 3.79
N ALA A 173 28.99 -16.69 2.62
CA ALA A 173 29.82 -16.94 1.42
C ALA A 173 31.29 -16.52 1.64
N GLU A 174 31.53 -15.38 2.28
CA GLU A 174 32.89 -14.93 2.63
C GLU A 174 33.61 -15.89 3.58
N THR A 175 32.88 -16.57 4.45
CA THR A 175 33.44 -17.53 5.42
C THR A 175 33.37 -18.99 4.94
N GLY A 176 32.97 -19.23 3.68
CA GLY A 176 32.86 -20.58 3.12
C GLY A 176 31.72 -21.44 3.69
N LEU A 177 30.78 -20.83 4.39
CA LEU A 177 29.63 -21.53 4.96
C LEU A 177 28.50 -21.70 3.92
N PRO A 178 27.69 -22.77 3.99
CA PRO A 178 26.59 -23.01 3.06
C PRO A 178 25.51 -21.92 3.18
N LEU A 179 24.99 -21.47 2.03
CA LEU A 179 23.94 -20.47 1.98
C LEU A 179 22.62 -21.00 2.56
N GLN A 180 21.78 -20.12 3.09
CA GLN A 180 20.47 -20.45 3.62
C GLN A 180 19.37 -19.93 2.69
N PRO A 181 18.44 -20.79 2.23
CA PRO A 181 17.33 -20.35 1.38
C PRO A 181 16.44 -19.38 2.14
N PHE A 182 15.87 -18.44 1.40
CA PHE A 182 14.88 -17.51 1.93
C PHE A 182 13.53 -18.21 2.12
N ILE A 183 12.98 -18.08 3.31
CA ILE A 183 11.62 -18.53 3.66
C ILE A 183 10.86 -17.33 4.20
N TYR A 184 9.78 -16.94 3.49
CA TYR A 184 8.97 -15.81 3.91
C TYR A 184 8.10 -16.16 5.12
N GLN A 185 8.21 -15.37 6.16
CA GLN A 185 7.35 -15.46 7.34
C GLN A 185 6.29 -14.37 7.29
N ASN A 186 5.07 -14.73 6.93
CA ASN A 186 3.95 -13.82 6.96
C ASN A 186 3.57 -13.51 8.43
N LYS A 187 3.75 -12.25 8.83
CA LYS A 187 3.43 -11.75 10.19
C LYS A 187 2.01 -11.24 10.34
N GLY A 188 1.21 -11.36 9.30
CA GLY A 188 -0.14 -10.82 9.24
C GLY A 188 -0.23 -9.56 8.39
N SER A 189 -1.44 -9.05 8.27
CA SER A 189 -1.77 -7.86 7.48
C SER A 189 -2.56 -6.86 8.30
N MET A 190 -2.38 -5.58 7.99
CA MET A 190 -3.15 -4.51 8.62
C MET A 190 -3.39 -3.38 7.61
N ALA A 191 -4.54 -2.73 7.71
CA ALA A 191 -4.91 -1.58 6.90
C ALA A 191 -5.66 -0.56 7.75
N THR A 192 -5.30 0.72 7.64
CA THR A 192 -6.09 1.81 8.22
C THR A 192 -7.18 2.21 7.23
N ILE A 193 -8.32 2.65 7.76
CA ILE A 193 -9.44 3.07 6.92
C ILE A 193 -9.76 4.54 7.18
N GLY A 194 -9.17 5.07 8.23
CA GLY A 194 -9.36 6.43 8.69
C GLY A 194 -8.95 6.55 10.15
N ARG A 195 -9.25 7.69 10.73
CA ARG A 195 -8.93 7.97 12.12
C ARG A 195 -9.71 7.06 13.06
N ASN A 196 -9.03 6.48 14.02
CA ASN A 196 -9.59 5.56 15.01
C ASN A 196 -10.15 4.26 14.42
N HIS A 197 -9.86 3.95 13.14
CA HIS A 197 -10.35 2.73 12.54
C HIS A 197 -9.32 2.07 11.63
N ALA A 198 -9.03 0.81 11.92
CA ALA A 198 -8.17 -0.06 11.15
C ALA A 198 -8.69 -1.49 11.23
N VAL A 199 -8.18 -2.36 10.40
CA VAL A 199 -8.35 -3.81 10.50
C VAL A 199 -6.98 -4.47 10.61
N VAL A 200 -6.87 -5.46 11.50
CA VAL A 200 -5.67 -6.25 11.74
C VAL A 200 -6.02 -7.72 11.66
N GLU A 201 -5.26 -8.44 10.84
CA GLU A 201 -5.35 -9.89 10.73
C GLU A 201 -3.98 -10.52 10.96
N LEU A 202 -3.88 -11.27 12.02
CA LEU A 202 -2.75 -12.13 12.37
C LEU A 202 -3.16 -13.59 12.14
N LYS A 203 -2.20 -14.52 12.14
CA LYS A 203 -2.49 -15.95 11.86
C LYS A 203 -3.67 -16.54 12.64
N LYS A 204 -3.92 -16.08 13.88
CA LYS A 204 -4.95 -16.63 14.78
C LYS A 204 -5.86 -15.55 15.41
N LEU A 205 -5.65 -14.30 15.08
CA LEU A 205 -6.35 -13.19 15.72
C LEU A 205 -6.77 -12.16 14.67
N ARG A 206 -8.04 -11.81 14.69
CA ARG A 206 -8.62 -10.71 13.90
C ARG A 206 -9.29 -9.73 14.84
N PHE A 207 -9.06 -8.45 14.63
CA PHE A 207 -9.77 -7.38 15.31
C PHE A 207 -9.75 -6.10 14.47
N GLY A 208 -10.73 -5.25 14.70
CA GLY A 208 -10.92 -3.98 13.98
C GLY A 208 -11.14 -2.81 14.92
N GLY A 209 -11.46 -1.65 14.36
CA GLY A 209 -11.77 -0.42 15.07
C GLY A 209 -10.57 0.24 15.74
N PHE A 210 -10.83 0.93 16.87
CA PHE A 210 -9.81 1.68 17.60
C PHE A 210 -8.62 0.83 18.10
N PRO A 211 -8.81 -0.38 18.66
CA PRO A 211 -7.67 -1.22 19.07
C PRO A 211 -6.74 -1.57 17.91
N ALA A 212 -7.31 -1.88 16.74
CA ALA A 212 -6.53 -2.17 15.55
C ALA A 212 -5.74 -0.93 15.09
N TRP A 213 -6.36 0.24 15.14
CA TRP A 213 -5.73 1.50 14.79
C TRP A 213 -4.59 1.86 15.76
N ALA A 214 -4.77 1.69 17.07
CA ALA A 214 -3.72 1.90 18.06
C ALA A 214 -2.51 0.96 17.86
N VAL A 215 -2.76 -0.31 17.57
CA VAL A 215 -1.72 -1.29 17.23
C VAL A 215 -1.00 -0.91 15.94
N TRP A 216 -1.73 -0.46 14.91
CA TRP A 216 -1.16 0.01 13.66
C TRP A 216 -0.22 1.22 13.89
N LEU A 217 -0.67 2.23 14.64
CA LEU A 217 0.16 3.39 15.01
C LEU A 217 1.43 2.97 15.75
N PHE A 218 1.30 2.11 16.75
CA PHE A 218 2.44 1.65 17.54
C PHE A 218 3.48 0.92 16.67
N ILE A 219 3.05 -0.01 15.82
CA ILE A 219 3.96 -0.76 14.95
C ILE A 219 4.67 0.19 13.96
N HIS A 220 3.95 1.15 13.37
CA HIS A 220 4.52 2.12 12.44
C HIS A 220 5.51 3.06 13.14
N LEU A 221 5.16 3.55 14.32
CA LEU A 221 6.06 4.37 15.13
C LEU A 221 7.35 3.61 15.49
N MET A 222 7.22 2.34 15.91
CA MET A 222 8.39 1.50 16.23
C MET A 222 9.24 1.15 15.01
N SER A 223 8.69 1.18 13.81
CA SER A 223 9.43 0.93 12.56
C SER A 223 10.31 2.10 12.13
N ILE A 224 10.09 3.28 12.67
CA ILE A 224 10.88 4.49 12.35
C ILE A 224 12.27 4.36 12.97
N VAL A 225 13.29 4.68 12.17
CA VAL A 225 14.69 4.62 12.60
C VAL A 225 15.03 5.84 13.46
N GLY A 226 15.66 5.57 14.61
CA GLY A 226 16.14 6.58 15.54
C GLY A 226 15.12 7.01 16.59
N VAL A 227 15.55 7.02 17.85
CA VAL A 227 14.69 7.39 19.00
C VAL A 227 14.20 8.83 18.88
N LYS A 228 15.08 9.75 18.47
CA LYS A 228 14.73 11.16 18.25
C LYS A 228 13.58 11.32 17.26
N ASN A 229 13.65 10.66 16.11
CA ASN A 229 12.62 10.73 15.08
C ASN A 229 11.29 10.16 15.58
N ARG A 230 11.32 9.04 16.32
CA ARG A 230 10.11 8.45 16.93
C ARG A 230 9.43 9.42 17.87
N LEU A 231 10.20 10.12 18.71
CA LEU A 231 9.65 11.07 19.66
C LEU A 231 8.99 12.26 18.95
N PHE A 232 9.68 12.85 17.96
CA PHE A 232 9.11 13.96 17.19
C PHE A 232 7.82 13.57 16.48
N ILE A 233 7.82 12.43 15.79
CA ILE A 233 6.62 11.94 15.07
C ILE A 233 5.50 11.59 16.05
N PHE A 234 5.83 11.02 17.22
CA PHE A 234 4.82 10.74 18.24
C PHE A 234 4.15 12.02 18.74
N VAL A 235 4.94 13.08 19.03
CA VAL A 235 4.40 14.38 19.47
C VAL A 235 3.57 15.03 18.38
N ASP A 236 4.03 15.00 17.12
CA ASP A 236 3.30 15.52 15.96
C ASP A 236 1.97 14.78 15.73
N TRP A 237 1.96 13.45 15.83
CA TRP A 237 0.73 12.66 15.76
C TRP A 237 -0.23 12.95 16.90
N MET A 238 0.29 13.11 18.14
CA MET A 238 -0.51 13.50 19.29
C MET A 238 -1.14 14.88 19.07
N TRP A 239 -0.35 15.86 18.62
CA TRP A 239 -0.86 17.19 18.31
C TRP A 239 -1.95 17.14 17.26
N SER A 240 -1.67 16.54 16.10
CA SER A 240 -2.64 16.39 15.00
C SER A 240 -3.89 15.62 15.45
N TYR A 241 -3.74 14.68 16.38
CA TYR A 241 -4.88 13.93 16.91
C TYR A 241 -5.85 14.80 17.70
N PHE A 242 -5.38 15.76 18.48
CA PHE A 242 -6.24 16.61 19.30
C PHE A 242 -6.71 17.87 18.56
N THR A 243 -5.89 18.45 17.72
CA THR A 243 -6.19 19.75 17.09
C THR A 243 -6.90 19.64 15.76
N TYR A 244 -6.86 18.47 15.07
CA TYR A 244 -7.28 18.33 13.67
C TYR A 244 -6.55 19.29 12.71
N ASP A 245 -5.45 19.91 13.16
CA ASP A 245 -4.66 20.81 12.34
C ASP A 245 -3.63 20.03 11.54
N PRO A 246 -3.78 19.93 10.22
CA PRO A 246 -2.73 19.37 9.37
C PRO A 246 -1.59 20.39 9.35
N SER A 247 -0.45 20.04 9.92
CA SER A 247 0.74 20.89 10.06
C SER A 247 1.35 21.39 8.74
N LEU A 248 0.84 20.94 7.60
CA LEU A 248 1.36 21.28 6.28
C LEU A 248 0.24 21.61 5.29
N ARG A 249 -0.16 22.87 5.24
CA ARG A 249 -1.04 23.43 4.20
C ARG A 249 -0.25 24.06 3.03
N ILE A 250 0.89 23.48 2.68
CA ILE A 250 1.75 24.02 1.64
C ILE A 250 1.34 23.40 0.30
N ILE A 251 0.82 24.23 -0.59
CA ILE A 251 0.63 23.87 -2.00
C ILE A 251 1.96 24.11 -2.72
N ILE A 252 2.71 23.03 -2.95
CA ILE A 252 3.92 23.08 -3.76
C ILE A 252 3.49 22.98 -5.22
N LYS A 253 3.52 24.11 -5.94
CA LYS A 253 3.38 24.07 -7.40
C LYS A 253 4.65 23.46 -7.99
N PRO A 254 4.57 22.42 -8.83
CA PRO A 254 5.74 21.93 -9.52
C PRO A 254 6.31 23.06 -10.39
N LEU A 255 7.60 23.34 -10.23
CA LEU A 255 8.31 24.20 -11.16
C LEU A 255 8.17 23.62 -12.57
N LYS A 256 7.56 24.36 -13.49
CA LYS A 256 7.62 24.00 -14.91
C LYS A 256 9.10 23.97 -15.28
N ARG A 257 9.62 22.77 -15.58
CA ARG A 257 10.88 22.65 -16.31
C ARG A 257 10.57 23.12 -17.74
N GLU A 258 11.14 24.26 -18.11
CA GLU A 258 11.19 24.73 -19.49
C GLU A 258 12.06 23.79 -20.33
#